data_4609ff0957ff4a83d063052969918e2f
#
_entry.id   4609ff0957ff4a83d063052969918e2f
#
_cell.length_a   1.000
_cell.length_b   1.000
_cell.length_c   1.000
_cell.angle_alpha   90.00
_cell.angle_beta   90.00
_cell.angle_gamma   90.00
#
_symmetry.space_group_name_H-M   'P 1'
#
loop_
_entity.id
_entity.type
_entity.pdbx_description
1 polymer ?
#
loop_
_entity_poly.entity_id
_entity_poly.type
_entity_poly.pdbx_seq_one_letter_code
_entity_poly.pdbx_strand_id
1 'polypeptide(L)'
;MIALDAVQLRTIATDVLRLLHVDDSVGVIDVHDLSDGAWSVDFEDRWPDTRFPSFAIEIEQDWSRESAARELRVLLREKLWICPLCQRRASIRRLVDMNVFRIECQHCGRFEIDGEVLDLFRSAYEDGDDRILTALPRLSGVTRRAASPPSLGVDTWQGLAGGVRS
;
A
#
# COMPACT_ATOMS: atom_id res chain seq x y z
N MET A 1 13.95 2.40 26.65
CA MET A 1 13.11 2.73 25.48
C MET A 1 11.98 3.61 25.98
N ILE A 2 11.73 4.73 25.35
CA ILE A 2 10.61 5.60 25.74
C ILE A 2 9.40 5.07 24.97
N ALA A 3 8.36 4.66 25.68
CA ALA A 3 7.11 4.23 25.08
C ALA A 3 6.48 5.39 24.29
N LEU A 4 5.85 5.08 23.15
CA LEU A 4 5.15 6.08 22.35
C LEU A 4 3.93 6.60 23.10
N ASP A 5 3.72 7.90 23.08
CA ASP A 5 2.47 8.52 23.53
C ASP A 5 1.50 8.81 22.37
N ALA A 6 0.27 9.15 22.70
CA ALA A 6 -0.78 9.41 21.70
C ALA A 6 -0.42 10.56 20.74
N VAL A 7 0.27 11.58 21.21
CA VAL A 7 0.67 12.74 20.38
C VAL A 7 1.75 12.34 19.37
N GLN A 8 2.74 11.57 19.83
CA GLN A 8 3.80 11.06 18.97
C GLN A 8 3.22 10.13 17.92
N LEU A 9 2.31 9.23 18.30
CA LEU A 9 1.71 8.27 17.37
C LEU A 9 0.81 8.97 16.33
N ARG A 10 0.03 10.00 16.75
CA ARG A 10 -0.72 10.85 15.80
C ARG A 10 0.21 11.53 14.80
N THR A 11 1.34 12.03 15.26
CA THR A 11 2.35 12.66 14.37
C THR A 11 2.91 11.65 13.38
N ILE A 12 3.30 10.46 13.84
CA ILE A 12 3.80 9.38 12.98
C ILE A 12 2.75 9.00 11.93
N ALA A 13 1.50 8.80 12.34
CA ALA A 13 0.42 8.44 11.43
C ALA A 13 0.19 9.51 10.36
N THR A 14 0.18 10.77 10.75
CA THR A 14 0.04 11.91 9.81
C THR A 14 1.20 11.98 8.82
N ASP A 15 2.43 11.78 9.28
CA ASP A 15 3.61 11.77 8.42
C ASP A 15 3.57 10.58 7.44
N VAL A 16 3.09 9.42 7.87
CA VAL A 16 2.90 8.26 7.00
C VAL A 16 1.85 8.53 5.92
N LEU A 17 0.72 9.16 6.25
CA LEU A 17 -0.29 9.54 5.25
C LEU A 17 0.28 10.48 4.19
N ARG A 18 1.10 11.46 4.58
CA ARG A 18 1.80 12.35 3.65
C ARG A 18 2.79 11.60 2.77
N LEU A 19 3.56 10.68 3.35
CA LEU A 19 4.50 9.85 2.62
C LEU A 19 3.81 8.98 1.56
N LEU A 20 2.60 8.50 1.86
CA LEU A 20 1.78 7.72 0.93
C LEU A 20 0.98 8.60 -0.05
N HIS A 21 1.08 9.93 0.07
CA HIS A 21 0.34 10.90 -0.75
C HIS A 21 -1.19 10.71 -0.71
N VAL A 22 -1.72 10.42 0.46
CA VAL A 22 -3.16 10.19 0.72
C VAL A 22 -3.75 11.13 1.77
N ASP A 23 -2.97 12.04 2.29
CA ASP A 23 -3.37 12.98 3.36
C ASP A 23 -4.43 14.01 2.92
N ASP A 24 -4.73 14.11 1.64
CA ASP A 24 -5.86 14.87 1.10
C ASP A 24 -7.20 14.15 1.27
N SER A 25 -7.21 12.83 1.30
CA SER A 25 -8.41 11.99 1.39
C SER A 25 -8.53 11.20 2.70
N VAL A 26 -7.43 10.98 3.39
CA VAL A 26 -7.40 10.21 4.64
C VAL A 26 -6.92 11.08 5.80
N GLY A 27 -7.64 11.04 6.90
CA GLY A 27 -7.29 11.76 8.13
C GLY A 27 -7.21 10.83 9.34
N VAL A 28 -6.38 11.20 10.32
CA VAL A 28 -6.37 10.58 11.65
C VAL A 28 -7.47 11.23 12.47
N ILE A 29 -8.48 10.45 12.88
CA ILE A 29 -9.59 10.93 13.71
C ILE A 29 -9.15 10.98 15.17
N ASP A 30 -8.68 9.83 15.69
CA ASP A 30 -8.35 9.68 17.10
C ASP A 30 -7.18 8.73 17.33
N VAL A 31 -6.56 8.82 18.49
CA VAL A 31 -5.56 7.89 18.99
C VAL A 31 -5.85 7.65 20.46
N HIS A 32 -6.17 6.42 20.83
CA HIS A 32 -6.54 6.07 22.19
C HIS A 32 -5.92 4.76 22.67
N ASP A 33 -5.76 4.65 23.99
CA ASP A 33 -5.21 3.48 24.66
C ASP A 33 -6.25 2.33 24.72
N LEU A 34 -5.85 1.14 24.35
CA LEU A 34 -6.68 -0.09 24.37
C LEU A 34 -6.57 -0.87 25.68
N SER A 35 -5.88 -0.38 26.71
CA SER A 35 -5.76 -1.01 28.05
C SER A 35 -5.06 -2.38 28.06
N ASP A 36 -4.65 -2.92 26.93
CA ASP A 36 -3.96 -4.22 26.77
C ASP A 36 -2.50 -4.07 26.32
N GLY A 37 -1.96 -2.86 26.36
CA GLY A 37 -0.61 -2.55 25.92
C GLY A 37 -0.52 -2.15 24.45
N ALA A 38 -1.63 -1.80 23.83
CA ALA A 38 -1.69 -1.31 22.45
C ALA A 38 -2.39 0.05 22.36
N TRP A 39 -2.12 0.77 21.27
CA TRP A 39 -2.81 1.97 20.85
C TRP A 39 -3.72 1.65 19.67
N SER A 40 -4.93 2.22 19.64
CA SER A 40 -5.75 2.31 18.43
C SER A 40 -5.50 3.65 17.75
N VAL A 41 -5.20 3.60 16.46
CA VAL A 41 -5.16 4.78 15.60
C VAL A 41 -6.33 4.71 14.64
N ASP A 42 -7.27 5.62 14.78
CA ASP A 42 -8.51 5.63 14.03
C ASP A 42 -8.40 6.58 12.85
N PHE A 43 -8.80 6.09 11.68
CA PHE A 43 -8.73 6.80 10.42
C PHE A 43 -10.10 7.00 9.80
N GLU A 44 -10.27 8.11 9.09
CA GLU A 44 -11.37 8.37 8.17
C GLU A 44 -10.83 8.40 6.74
N ASP A 45 -11.46 7.63 5.85
CA ASP A 45 -11.15 7.63 4.43
C ASP A 45 -12.33 8.20 3.63
N ARG A 46 -12.14 9.37 3.04
CA ARG A 46 -13.13 10.11 2.23
C ARG A 46 -13.02 9.80 0.74
N TRP A 47 -12.23 8.81 0.36
CA TRP A 47 -12.13 8.38 -1.03
C TRP A 47 -13.50 7.88 -1.52
N PRO A 48 -14.01 8.33 -2.70
CA PRO A 48 -15.37 7.99 -3.16
C PRO A 48 -15.63 6.49 -3.31
N ASP A 49 -14.60 5.73 -3.69
CA ASP A 49 -14.68 4.28 -3.92
C ASP A 49 -14.13 3.47 -2.73
N THR A 50 -13.98 4.09 -1.56
CA THR A 50 -13.44 3.39 -0.41
C THR A 50 -14.34 2.26 0.06
N ARG A 51 -13.74 1.15 0.41
CA ARG A 51 -14.43 0.01 1.04
C ARG A 51 -14.63 0.22 2.54
N PHE A 52 -13.76 1.01 3.15
CA PHE A 52 -13.73 1.23 4.59
C PHE A 52 -13.68 2.74 4.88
N PRO A 53 -14.85 3.42 4.99
CA PRO A 53 -14.88 4.87 5.25
C PRO A 53 -14.30 5.25 6.61
N SER A 54 -14.29 4.31 7.55
CA SER A 54 -13.55 4.42 8.80
C SER A 54 -12.95 3.07 9.19
N PHE A 55 -11.74 3.09 9.74
CA PHE A 55 -11.04 1.90 10.19
C PHE A 55 -10.03 2.26 11.28
N ALA A 56 -9.60 1.26 12.03
CA ALA A 56 -8.58 1.40 13.05
C ALA A 56 -7.37 0.51 12.76
N ILE A 57 -6.20 0.95 13.19
CA ILE A 57 -4.96 0.17 13.18
C ILE A 57 -4.43 0.12 14.61
N GLU A 58 -4.13 -1.08 15.09
CA GLU A 58 -3.55 -1.30 16.41
C GLU A 58 -2.03 -1.26 16.33
N ILE A 59 -1.40 -0.54 17.26
CA ILE A 59 0.05 -0.35 17.38
C ILE A 59 0.47 -0.71 18.80
N GLU A 60 1.43 -1.61 18.95
CA GLU A 60 1.98 -2.00 20.24
C GLU A 60 2.64 -0.80 20.95
N GLN A 61 2.40 -0.63 22.24
CA GLN A 61 2.92 0.52 23.00
C GLN A 61 4.45 0.50 23.18
N ASP A 62 5.05 -0.69 23.16
CA ASP A 62 6.49 -0.88 23.32
C ASP A 62 7.29 -0.74 22.02
N TRP A 63 6.62 -0.54 20.90
CA TRP A 63 7.30 -0.35 19.63
C TRP A 63 8.07 0.96 19.57
N SER A 64 9.21 0.90 18.88
CA SER A 64 9.94 2.12 18.51
C SER A 64 9.12 2.97 17.52
N ARG A 65 9.46 4.25 17.44
CA ARG A 65 8.88 5.16 16.43
C ARG A 65 9.02 4.61 15.01
N GLU A 66 10.17 4.02 14.70
CA GLU A 66 10.45 3.43 13.39
C GLU A 66 9.59 2.20 13.10
N SER A 67 9.45 1.31 14.09
CA SER A 67 8.59 0.12 13.99
C SER A 67 7.12 0.50 13.79
N ALA A 68 6.61 1.45 14.56
CA ALA A 68 5.26 1.95 14.42
C ALA A 68 5.00 2.59 13.05
N ALA A 69 5.94 3.40 12.56
CA ALA A 69 5.84 4.02 11.24
C ALA A 69 5.85 2.96 10.10
N ARG A 70 6.70 1.94 10.23
CA ARG A 70 6.76 0.83 9.25
C ARG A 70 5.44 0.08 9.19
N GLU A 71 4.91 -0.32 10.33
CA GLU A 71 3.67 -1.08 10.41
C GLU A 71 2.49 -0.27 9.87
N LEU A 72 2.40 1.00 10.22
CA LEU A 72 1.39 1.90 9.66
C LEU A 72 1.48 1.99 8.14
N ARG A 73 2.69 2.08 7.55
CA ARG A 73 2.85 2.10 6.08
C ARG A 73 2.35 0.81 5.44
N VAL A 74 2.70 -0.34 6.00
CA VAL A 74 2.28 -1.65 5.48
C VAL A 74 0.75 -1.78 5.51
N LEU A 75 0.15 -1.57 6.66
CA LEU A 75 -1.30 -1.74 6.85
C LEU A 75 -2.12 -0.69 6.10
N LEU A 76 -1.66 0.56 6.03
CA LEU A 76 -2.34 1.60 5.27
C LEU A 76 -2.31 1.34 3.76
N ARG A 77 -1.20 0.83 3.21
CA ARG A 77 -1.16 0.43 1.78
C ARG A 77 -2.21 -0.62 1.46
N GLU A 78 -2.40 -1.58 2.35
CA GLU A 78 -3.41 -2.62 2.19
C GLU A 78 -4.84 -2.07 2.34
N LYS A 79 -5.10 -1.33 3.41
CA LYS A 79 -6.44 -0.78 3.72
C LYS A 79 -6.90 0.26 2.69
N LEU A 80 -5.99 1.08 2.20
CA LEU A 80 -6.30 2.20 1.30
C LEU A 80 -6.25 1.83 -0.18
N TRP A 81 -5.98 0.55 -0.53
CA TRP A 81 -5.88 0.13 -1.92
C TRP A 81 -4.90 0.99 -2.72
N ILE A 82 -3.66 0.98 -2.30
CA ILE A 82 -2.58 1.67 -3.00
C ILE A 82 -2.11 0.83 -4.17
N CYS A 83 -2.06 1.44 -5.36
CA CYS A 83 -1.54 0.77 -6.56
C CYS A 83 -0.09 0.33 -6.35
N PRO A 84 0.24 -0.94 -6.57
CA PRO A 84 1.60 -1.44 -6.32
C PRO A 84 2.64 -0.88 -7.29
N LEU A 85 2.23 -0.35 -8.45
CA LEU A 85 3.16 0.17 -9.45
C LEU A 85 3.50 1.65 -9.29
N CYS A 86 2.52 2.50 -8.92
CA CYS A 86 2.71 3.94 -8.85
C CYS A 86 2.41 4.56 -7.49
N GLN A 87 2.02 3.79 -6.51
CA GLN A 87 1.68 4.21 -5.15
C GLN A 87 0.51 5.21 -5.05
N ARG A 88 -0.29 5.34 -6.09
CA ARG A 88 -1.54 6.14 -6.07
C ARG A 88 -2.73 5.26 -5.65
N ARG A 89 -3.82 5.89 -5.26
CA ARG A 89 -5.09 5.18 -5.00
C ARG A 89 -5.55 4.44 -6.26
N ALA A 90 -6.08 3.24 -6.06
CA ALA A 90 -6.60 2.39 -7.14
C ALA A 90 -7.76 1.54 -6.63
N SER A 91 -8.57 0.99 -7.53
CA SER A 91 -9.50 -0.07 -7.19
C SER A 91 -8.80 -1.41 -7.29
N ILE A 92 -8.86 -2.23 -6.24
CA ILE A 92 -8.21 -3.54 -6.19
C ILE A 92 -9.28 -4.58 -5.83
N ARG A 93 -9.47 -5.57 -6.70
CA ARG A 93 -10.44 -6.65 -6.49
C ARG A 93 -9.75 -7.99 -6.61
N ARG A 94 -9.91 -8.84 -5.61
CA ARG A 94 -9.52 -10.25 -5.73
C ARG A 94 -10.49 -10.97 -6.67
N LEU A 95 -9.95 -11.70 -7.64
CA LEU A 95 -10.77 -12.56 -8.49
C LEU A 95 -11.17 -13.82 -7.72
N VAL A 96 -12.44 -14.22 -7.89
CA VAL A 96 -13.00 -15.37 -7.16
C VAL A 96 -12.22 -16.64 -7.56
N ASP A 97 -11.90 -17.47 -6.56
CA ASP A 97 -11.21 -18.76 -6.68
C ASP A 97 -9.76 -18.69 -7.23
N MET A 98 -9.20 -17.49 -7.34
CA MET A 98 -7.82 -17.30 -7.79
C MET A 98 -7.05 -16.42 -6.81
N ASN A 99 -5.74 -16.65 -6.69
CA ASN A 99 -4.84 -15.71 -5.97
C ASN A 99 -4.36 -14.62 -6.94
N VAL A 100 -5.31 -14.00 -7.65
CA VAL A 100 -5.08 -12.94 -8.63
C VAL A 100 -5.93 -11.74 -8.27
N PHE A 101 -5.36 -10.56 -8.40
CA PHE A 101 -6.02 -9.29 -8.15
C PHE A 101 -6.14 -8.50 -9.45
N ARG A 102 -7.32 -7.97 -9.70
CA ARG A 102 -7.54 -6.98 -10.76
C ARG A 102 -7.38 -5.59 -10.19
N ILE A 103 -6.54 -4.79 -10.82
CA ILE A 103 -6.24 -3.43 -10.42
C ILE A 103 -6.72 -2.47 -11.51
N GLU A 104 -7.45 -1.45 -11.08
CA GLU A 104 -7.88 -0.34 -11.92
C GLU A 104 -7.31 0.95 -11.32
N CYS A 105 -6.27 1.48 -11.94
CA CYS A 105 -5.55 2.68 -11.54
C CYS A 105 -5.65 3.75 -12.61
N GLN A 106 -6.02 4.97 -12.25
CA GLN A 106 -6.11 6.07 -13.21
C GLN A 106 -4.77 6.37 -13.91
N HIS A 107 -3.65 6.14 -13.22
CA HIS A 107 -2.32 6.37 -13.77
C HIS A 107 -1.77 5.16 -14.55
N CYS A 108 -1.91 3.95 -14.02
CA CYS A 108 -1.33 2.74 -14.61
C CYS A 108 -2.27 1.98 -15.55
N GLY A 109 -3.55 2.34 -15.59
CA GLY A 109 -4.56 1.61 -16.35
C GLY A 109 -5.06 0.36 -15.60
N ARG A 110 -5.59 -0.59 -16.37
CA ARG A 110 -6.10 -1.87 -15.85
C ARG A 110 -5.07 -2.97 -16.04
N PHE A 111 -4.86 -3.78 -15.02
CA PHE A 111 -4.00 -4.95 -15.09
C PHE A 111 -4.39 -5.99 -14.04
N GLU A 112 -3.93 -7.20 -14.23
CA GLU A 112 -4.04 -8.28 -13.25
C GLU A 112 -2.67 -8.58 -12.66
N ILE A 113 -2.63 -8.99 -11.41
CA ILE A 113 -1.39 -9.29 -10.69
C ILE A 113 -1.59 -10.49 -9.76
N ASP A 114 -0.67 -11.44 -9.81
CA ASP A 114 -0.65 -12.54 -8.86
C ASP A 114 -0.42 -12.03 -7.44
N GLY A 115 -1.06 -12.65 -6.46
CA GLY A 115 -0.94 -12.26 -5.05
C GLY A 115 0.49 -12.29 -4.55
N GLU A 116 1.29 -13.26 -4.96
CA GLU A 116 2.72 -13.34 -4.62
C GLU A 116 3.53 -12.16 -5.20
N VAL A 117 3.22 -11.73 -6.42
CA VAL A 117 3.86 -10.57 -7.05
C VAL A 117 3.40 -9.28 -6.39
N LEU A 118 2.12 -9.18 -6.02
CA LEU A 118 1.59 -8.04 -5.27
C LEU A 118 2.30 -7.87 -3.93
N ASP A 119 2.47 -8.96 -3.18
CA ASP A 119 3.16 -8.94 -1.89
C ASP A 119 4.66 -8.60 -2.07
N LEU A 120 5.29 -9.14 -3.11
CA LEU A 120 6.67 -8.82 -3.46
C LEU A 120 6.85 -7.31 -3.74
N PHE A 121 5.95 -6.69 -4.50
CA PHE A 121 6.03 -5.26 -4.81
C PHE A 121 5.76 -4.40 -3.58
N ARG A 122 4.81 -4.78 -2.74
CA ARG A 122 4.54 -4.09 -1.46
C ARG A 122 5.75 -4.13 -0.53
N SER A 123 6.36 -5.30 -0.36
CA SER A 123 7.56 -5.48 0.47
C SER A 123 8.74 -4.67 -0.04
N ALA A 124 8.91 -4.57 -1.36
CA ALA A 124 10.01 -3.82 -1.97
C ALA A 124 10.06 -2.35 -1.53
N TYR A 125 8.91 -1.72 -1.29
CA TYR A 125 8.85 -0.34 -0.78
C TYR A 125 9.34 -0.22 0.66
N GLU A 126 9.15 -1.24 1.48
CA GLU A 126 9.60 -1.25 2.88
C GLU A 126 11.06 -1.69 3.00
N ASP A 127 11.47 -2.65 2.19
CA ASP A 127 12.81 -3.24 2.25
C ASP A 127 13.85 -2.45 1.42
N GLY A 128 13.39 -1.52 0.57
CA GLY A 128 14.25 -0.74 -0.30
C GLY A 128 14.91 -1.59 -1.39
N ASP A 129 14.19 -2.58 -1.96
CA ASP A 129 14.71 -3.41 -3.04
C ASP A 129 14.78 -2.62 -4.36
N ASP A 130 15.94 -2.01 -4.62
CA ASP A 130 16.20 -1.18 -5.79
C ASP A 130 15.96 -1.90 -7.12
N ARG A 131 16.11 -3.20 -7.18
CA ARG A 131 15.90 -3.99 -8.40
C ARG A 131 14.43 -3.99 -8.77
N ILE A 132 13.56 -4.20 -7.79
CA ILE A 132 12.11 -4.15 -7.98
C ILE A 132 11.66 -2.70 -8.17
N LEU A 133 12.05 -1.79 -7.28
CA LEU A 133 11.63 -0.39 -7.33
C LEU A 133 11.97 0.29 -8.66
N THR A 134 13.10 -0.07 -9.29
CA THR A 134 13.49 0.43 -10.61
C THR A 134 12.62 -0.15 -11.74
N ALA A 135 12.06 -1.35 -11.55
CA ALA A 135 11.19 -1.99 -12.53
C ALA A 135 9.76 -1.41 -12.54
N LEU A 136 9.26 -0.95 -11.40
CA LEU A 136 7.86 -0.53 -11.25
C LEU A 136 7.43 0.60 -12.21
N PRO A 137 8.21 1.68 -12.45
CA PRO A 137 7.85 2.71 -13.41
C PRO A 137 7.75 2.18 -14.85
N ARG A 138 8.58 1.21 -15.21
CA ARG A 138 8.52 0.55 -16.53
C ARG A 138 7.25 -0.27 -16.69
N LEU A 139 6.90 -1.06 -15.65
CA LEU A 139 5.65 -1.82 -15.61
C LEU A 139 4.44 -0.88 -15.69
N SER A 140 4.44 0.21 -14.96
CA SER A 140 3.40 1.24 -15.04
C SER A 140 3.24 1.78 -16.47
N GLY A 141 4.34 2.02 -17.18
CA GLY A 141 4.32 2.42 -18.59
C GLY A 141 3.74 1.36 -19.52
N VAL A 142 4.07 0.08 -19.29
CA VAL A 142 3.55 -1.06 -20.06
C VAL A 142 2.05 -1.21 -19.84
N THR A 143 1.60 -1.25 -18.59
CA THR A 143 0.18 -1.47 -18.26
C THR A 143 -0.69 -0.32 -18.76
N ARG A 144 -0.22 0.93 -18.67
CA ARG A 144 -0.94 2.11 -19.16
C ARG A 144 -1.17 2.11 -20.67
N ARG A 145 -0.21 1.60 -21.44
CA ARG A 145 -0.29 1.58 -22.92
C ARG A 145 -0.91 0.33 -23.48
N ALA A 146 -1.17 -0.67 -22.66
CA ALA A 146 -1.71 -1.94 -23.12
C ALA A 146 -3.15 -1.79 -23.63
N ALA A 147 -3.44 -2.34 -24.79
CA ALA A 147 -4.78 -2.37 -25.38
C ALA A 147 -5.74 -3.29 -24.62
N SER A 148 -5.21 -4.33 -24.00
CA SER A 148 -5.93 -5.24 -23.10
C SER A 148 -5.18 -5.37 -21.78
N PRO A 149 -5.88 -5.61 -20.64
CA PRO A 149 -5.23 -5.69 -19.33
C PRO A 149 -4.15 -6.78 -19.32
N PRO A 150 -2.86 -6.43 -19.12
CA PRO A 150 -1.81 -7.42 -19.00
C PRO A 150 -1.87 -8.13 -17.64
N SER A 151 -1.31 -9.33 -17.57
CA SER A 151 -1.17 -10.10 -16.33
C SER A 151 0.28 -10.08 -15.86
N LEU A 152 0.47 -9.62 -14.63
CA LEU A 152 1.76 -9.61 -13.94
C LEU A 152 1.87 -10.87 -13.06
N GLY A 153 2.26 -11.97 -13.66
CA GLY A 153 2.48 -13.25 -12.98
C GLY A 153 3.91 -13.38 -12.48
N VAL A 154 4.14 -14.38 -11.61
CA VAL A 154 5.45 -14.69 -11.02
C VAL A 154 6.53 -14.87 -12.10
N ASP A 155 6.18 -15.54 -13.19
CA ASP A 155 7.13 -15.87 -14.28
C ASP A 155 7.19 -14.79 -15.39
N THR A 156 6.30 -13.80 -15.37
CA THR A 156 6.12 -12.89 -16.52
C THR A 156 6.46 -11.44 -16.24
N TRP A 157 6.32 -10.97 -15.00
CA TRP A 157 6.49 -9.54 -14.68
C TRP A 157 7.90 -9.01 -15.00
N GLN A 158 8.94 -9.83 -14.79
CA GLN A 158 10.32 -9.42 -15.08
C GLN A 158 10.56 -9.21 -16.57
N GLY A 159 9.98 -10.06 -17.41
CA GLY A 159 10.04 -9.92 -18.87
C GLY A 159 9.35 -8.65 -19.34
N LEU A 160 8.19 -8.32 -18.76
CA LEU A 160 7.45 -7.09 -19.07
C LEU A 160 8.22 -5.83 -18.61
N ALA A 161 8.91 -5.89 -17.49
CA ALA A 161 9.73 -4.79 -16.97
C ALA A 161 11.03 -4.58 -17.78
N GLY A 162 11.62 -5.65 -18.28
CA GLY A 162 12.93 -5.64 -18.96
C GLY A 162 12.88 -5.31 -20.44
N GLY A 163 11.73 -5.50 -21.09
CA GLY A 163 11.63 -5.55 -22.55
C GLY A 163 12.57 -6.63 -23.07
N VAL A 164 12.05 -7.79 -23.46
CA VAL A 164 12.85 -8.93 -23.91
C VAL A 164 13.92 -8.46 -24.91
N ARG A 165 15.16 -8.38 -24.46
CA ARG A 165 16.31 -8.49 -25.34
C ARG A 165 16.70 -9.96 -25.32
N SER A 166 16.13 -10.70 -26.22
CA SER A 166 16.75 -11.92 -26.69
C SER A 166 18.08 -11.58 -27.35
#